data_6d341b07419d03991b0575bd89ae7a9a
#
_entry.id   6d341b07419d03991b0575bd89ae7a9a
#
_cell.length_a   1.000
_cell.length_b   1.000
_cell.length_c   1.000
_cell.angle_alpha   90.00
_cell.angle_beta   90.00
_cell.angle_gamma   90.00
#
_symmetry.space_group_name_H-M   'P 1'
#
loop_
_entity.id
_entity.type
_entity.pdbx_description
1 polymer ?
#
loop_
_entity_poly.entity_id
_entity_poly.type
_entity_poly.pdbx_seq_one_letter_code
_entity_poly.pdbx_strand_id
1 'polypeptide(L)'
;MLTHRILRSSTFRLVLLYMALVSGSVLVLFGFIYWATAGFMDRQVDVTIEAEIQGLAEQYRRRGLGGLKTVIAERVARDPAGASVYLLVDADLQPVVGNLSRWPVAPVSEEGWLDFSLRERGPDGTEEHRARGRAFLLVGNLRLLVGRDVRDLEATRSLILGALGWGLAISVGLALAGGLMMTSSMVRRIEAINETSREIVEGDLTRRIPATGAGDDFDKLVGNLNG
;
A
#
# COMPACT_ATOMS: atom_id res chain seq x y z
N MET A 1 -26.63 -31.60 2.12
CA MET A 1 -27.84 -30.96 1.60
C MET A 1 -28.20 -29.61 2.26
N LEU A 2 -27.72 -29.29 3.45
CA LEU A 2 -27.97 -28.00 4.14
C LEU A 2 -27.34 -26.78 3.44
N THR A 3 -26.15 -26.91 2.84
CA THR A 3 -25.43 -25.80 2.19
C THR A 3 -26.18 -25.20 1.00
N HIS A 4 -26.90 -26.00 0.23
CA HIS A 4 -27.65 -25.54 -0.94
C HIS A 4 -28.92 -24.74 -0.59
N ARG A 5 -29.51 -24.95 0.58
CA ARG A 5 -30.68 -24.20 1.09
C ARG A 5 -30.30 -22.84 1.65
N ILE A 6 -29.15 -22.75 2.31
CA ILE A 6 -28.62 -21.50 2.88
C ILE A 6 -28.34 -20.47 1.76
N LEU A 7 -27.77 -20.92 0.63
CA LEU A 7 -27.43 -20.06 -0.52
C LEU A 7 -28.64 -19.41 -1.22
N ARG A 8 -29.85 -19.97 -1.05
CA ARG A 8 -31.10 -19.45 -1.66
C ARG A 8 -31.93 -18.58 -0.71
N SER A 9 -31.53 -18.42 0.54
CA SER A 9 -32.21 -17.56 1.50
C SER A 9 -32.02 -16.08 1.13
N SER A 10 -33.10 -15.30 1.20
CA SER A 10 -33.05 -13.83 1.01
C SER A 10 -32.12 -13.17 2.03
N THR A 11 -32.08 -13.70 3.25
CA THR A 11 -31.18 -13.26 4.34
C THR A 11 -29.72 -13.46 3.95
N PHE A 12 -29.37 -14.61 3.33
CA PHE A 12 -28.00 -14.86 2.86
C PHE A 12 -27.57 -13.87 1.77
N ARG A 13 -28.49 -13.54 0.82
CA ARG A 13 -28.20 -12.54 -0.21
C ARG A 13 -27.96 -11.15 0.39
N LEU A 14 -28.72 -10.76 1.39
CA LEU A 14 -28.59 -9.48 2.08
C LEU A 14 -27.23 -9.41 2.82
N VAL A 15 -26.85 -10.47 3.53
CA VAL A 15 -25.54 -10.57 4.21
C VAL A 15 -24.41 -10.50 3.18
N LEU A 16 -24.55 -11.20 2.06
CA LEU A 16 -23.53 -11.22 1.01
C LEU A 16 -23.37 -9.85 0.34
N LEU A 17 -24.49 -9.15 0.11
CA LEU A 17 -24.50 -7.78 -0.42
C LEU A 17 -23.84 -6.80 0.56
N TYR A 18 -24.15 -6.91 1.85
CA TYR A 18 -23.52 -6.09 2.89
C TYR A 18 -22.02 -6.35 2.98
N MET A 19 -21.60 -7.62 2.94
CA MET A 19 -20.19 -8.01 2.92
C MET A 19 -19.47 -7.44 1.68
N ALA A 20 -20.09 -7.55 0.51
CA ALA A 20 -19.53 -6.99 -0.73
C ALA A 20 -19.36 -5.48 -0.64
N LEU A 21 -20.34 -4.78 -0.06
CA LEU A 21 -20.31 -3.33 0.12
C LEU A 21 -19.21 -2.91 1.11
N VAL A 22 -19.09 -3.59 2.25
CA VAL A 22 -18.05 -3.32 3.25
C VAL A 22 -16.66 -3.62 2.67
N SER A 23 -16.48 -4.79 2.04
CA SER A 23 -15.21 -5.15 1.40
C SER A 23 -14.85 -4.17 0.27
N GLY A 24 -15.82 -3.77 -0.54
CA GLY A 24 -15.63 -2.76 -1.57
C GLY A 24 -15.21 -1.40 -1.00
N SER A 25 -15.83 -0.96 0.09
CA SER A 25 -15.45 0.28 0.79
C SER A 25 -14.02 0.23 1.32
N VAL A 26 -13.61 -0.90 1.91
CA VAL A 26 -12.24 -1.10 2.41
C VAL A 26 -11.22 -1.09 1.26
N LEU A 27 -11.56 -1.74 0.14
CA LEU A 27 -10.71 -1.73 -1.06
C LEU A 27 -10.52 -0.32 -1.64
N VAL A 28 -11.60 0.46 -1.73
CA VAL A 28 -11.53 1.86 -2.19
C VAL A 28 -10.67 2.70 -1.25
N LEU A 29 -10.86 2.56 0.06
CA LEU A 29 -10.07 3.27 1.07
C LEU A 29 -8.59 2.91 0.97
N PHE A 30 -8.25 1.64 0.88
CA PHE A 30 -6.88 1.18 0.76
C PHE A 30 -6.24 1.60 -0.56
N GLY A 31 -6.99 1.53 -1.67
CA GLY A 31 -6.54 2.05 -2.96
C GLY A 31 -6.25 3.55 -2.92
N PHE A 32 -7.09 4.32 -2.26
CA PHE A 32 -6.88 5.75 -2.06
C PHE A 32 -5.64 6.05 -1.21
N ILE A 33 -5.47 5.35 -0.07
CA ILE A 33 -4.29 5.50 0.80
C ILE A 33 -3.02 5.18 0.02
N TYR A 34 -3.02 4.07 -0.72
CA TYR A 34 -1.87 3.69 -1.55
C TYR A 34 -1.53 4.75 -2.60
N TRP A 35 -2.53 5.22 -3.36
CA TRP A 35 -2.32 6.23 -4.38
C TRP A 35 -1.80 7.56 -3.81
N ALA A 36 -2.40 8.01 -2.70
CA ALA A 36 -1.99 9.24 -2.03
C ALA A 36 -0.55 9.14 -1.48
N THR A 37 -0.21 8.00 -0.85
CA THR A 37 1.11 7.78 -0.25
C THR A 37 2.20 7.63 -1.31
N ALA A 38 1.96 6.82 -2.35
CA ALA A 38 2.93 6.62 -3.43
C ALA A 38 3.28 7.93 -4.15
N GLY A 39 2.27 8.72 -4.52
CA GLY A 39 2.50 10.01 -5.18
C GLY A 39 3.16 11.07 -4.29
N PHE A 40 3.01 10.98 -2.98
CA PHE A 40 3.71 11.86 -2.05
C PHE A 40 5.20 11.51 -1.94
N MET A 41 5.53 10.23 -1.85
CA MET A 41 6.91 9.75 -1.71
C MET A 41 7.76 10.11 -2.94
N ASP A 42 7.25 9.91 -4.15
CA ASP A 42 7.97 10.26 -5.37
C ASP A 42 8.27 11.76 -5.45
N ARG A 43 7.29 12.61 -5.12
CA ARG A 43 7.48 14.07 -5.07
C ARG A 43 8.49 14.52 -4.03
N GLN A 44 8.56 13.85 -2.88
CA GLN A 44 9.51 14.18 -1.82
C GLN A 44 10.96 13.98 -2.27
N VAL A 45 11.22 12.91 -3.04
CA VAL A 45 12.54 12.66 -3.64
C VAL A 45 12.88 13.73 -4.64
N ASP A 46 11.97 14.07 -5.55
CA ASP A 46 12.19 15.09 -6.56
C ASP A 46 12.50 16.47 -5.96
N VAL A 47 11.73 16.89 -4.96
CA VAL A 47 11.97 18.15 -4.23
C VAL A 47 13.33 18.13 -3.53
N THR A 48 13.73 17.02 -2.94
CA THR A 48 15.02 16.90 -2.27
C THR A 48 16.17 17.00 -3.26
N ILE A 49 16.09 16.30 -4.41
CA ILE A 49 17.10 16.36 -5.47
C ILE A 49 17.19 17.79 -6.03
N GLU A 50 16.07 18.45 -6.22
CA GLU A 50 16.04 19.81 -6.78
C GLU A 50 16.64 20.85 -5.83
N ALA A 51 16.35 20.76 -4.53
CA ALA A 51 16.99 21.60 -3.51
C ALA A 51 18.50 21.38 -3.46
N GLU A 52 18.95 20.14 -3.61
CA GLU A 52 20.36 19.77 -3.65
C GLU A 52 21.06 20.35 -4.87
N ILE A 53 20.44 20.28 -6.04
CA ILE A 53 20.93 20.88 -7.30
C ILE A 53 21.09 22.40 -7.15
N GLN A 54 20.08 23.08 -6.57
CA GLN A 54 20.14 24.52 -6.36
C GLN A 54 21.30 24.91 -5.44
N GLY A 55 21.53 24.15 -4.37
CA GLY A 55 22.65 24.36 -3.48
C GLY A 55 24.01 24.19 -4.17
N LEU A 56 24.15 23.16 -5.01
CA LEU A 56 25.38 22.92 -5.78
C LEU A 56 25.60 23.98 -6.88
N ALA A 57 24.55 24.39 -7.56
CA ALA A 57 24.62 25.45 -8.57
C ALA A 57 25.07 26.81 -7.96
N GLU A 58 24.58 27.12 -6.74
CA GLU A 58 25.03 28.32 -6.03
C GLU A 58 26.51 28.25 -5.64
N GLN A 59 26.99 27.08 -5.18
CA GLN A 59 28.42 26.88 -4.89
C GLN A 59 29.28 27.01 -6.14
N TYR A 60 28.81 26.47 -7.27
CA TYR A 60 29.48 26.61 -8.54
C TYR A 60 29.59 28.09 -8.96
N ARG A 61 28.50 28.88 -8.85
CA ARG A 61 28.50 30.31 -9.14
C ARG A 61 29.47 31.13 -8.27
N ARG A 62 29.52 30.77 -6.97
CA ARG A 62 30.35 31.54 -6.00
C ARG A 62 31.83 31.16 -6.03
N ARG A 63 32.14 29.87 -6.17
CA ARG A 63 33.49 29.34 -5.97
C ARG A 63 34.05 28.62 -7.23
N GLY A 64 33.32 28.64 -8.33
CA GLY A 64 33.70 27.93 -9.56
C GLY A 64 33.78 26.42 -9.40
N LEU A 65 34.48 25.80 -10.36
CA LEU A 65 34.64 24.33 -10.41
C LEU A 65 35.37 23.76 -9.16
N GLY A 66 36.35 24.46 -8.64
CA GLY A 66 37.10 24.02 -7.44
C GLY A 66 36.18 23.91 -6.22
N GLY A 67 35.35 24.94 -5.98
CA GLY A 67 34.40 24.92 -4.87
C GLY A 67 33.34 23.83 -5.02
N LEU A 68 32.83 23.60 -6.25
CA LEU A 68 31.90 22.54 -6.52
C LEU A 68 32.49 21.15 -6.23
N LYS A 69 33.71 20.88 -6.69
CA LYS A 69 34.42 19.60 -6.41
C LYS A 69 34.57 19.36 -4.91
N THR A 70 34.98 20.36 -4.15
CA THR A 70 35.16 20.26 -2.70
C THR A 70 33.83 19.94 -2.01
N VAL A 71 32.76 20.64 -2.36
CA VAL A 71 31.43 20.42 -1.74
C VAL A 71 30.88 19.04 -2.09
N ILE A 72 31.01 18.57 -3.34
CA ILE A 72 30.59 17.22 -3.71
C ILE A 72 31.39 16.18 -2.91
N ALA A 73 32.71 16.29 -2.82
CA ALA A 73 33.54 15.38 -2.05
C ALA A 73 33.18 15.36 -0.56
N GLU A 74 32.90 16.52 0.04
CA GLU A 74 32.44 16.62 1.42
C GLU A 74 31.07 15.95 1.64
N ARG A 75 30.15 16.12 0.71
CA ARG A 75 28.80 15.52 0.80
C ARG A 75 28.87 14.00 0.69
N VAL A 76 29.65 13.49 -0.26
CA VAL A 76 29.91 12.05 -0.39
C VAL A 76 30.54 11.48 0.88
N ALA A 77 31.50 12.19 1.48
CA ALA A 77 32.14 11.74 2.70
C ALA A 77 31.22 11.76 3.94
N ARG A 78 30.20 12.63 3.95
CA ARG A 78 29.20 12.71 5.04
C ARG A 78 28.05 11.72 4.90
N ASP A 79 27.91 11.08 3.75
CA ASP A 79 26.88 10.08 3.48
C ASP A 79 27.49 8.69 3.26
N PRO A 80 27.97 8.04 4.32
CA PRO A 80 28.59 6.70 4.22
C PRO A 80 27.57 5.63 3.83
N ALA A 81 26.26 5.89 4.02
CA ALA A 81 25.21 4.97 3.59
C ALA A 81 24.93 5.03 2.10
N GLY A 82 25.52 6.02 1.36
CA GLY A 82 25.37 6.13 -0.08
C GLY A 82 23.98 6.49 -0.56
N ALA A 83 23.12 7.03 0.32
CA ALA A 83 21.75 7.41 -0.04
C ALA A 83 21.69 8.52 -1.09
N SER A 84 22.73 9.38 -1.13
CA SER A 84 22.84 10.46 -2.11
C SER A 84 23.86 10.12 -3.19
N VAL A 85 23.50 10.38 -4.42
CA VAL A 85 24.31 10.08 -5.61
C VAL A 85 24.76 11.37 -6.27
N TYR A 86 26.05 11.51 -6.46
CA TYR A 86 26.64 12.65 -7.16
C TYR A 86 27.63 12.16 -8.20
N LEU A 87 27.59 12.72 -9.37
CA LEU A 87 28.60 12.51 -10.41
C LEU A 87 28.77 13.77 -11.27
N LEU A 88 29.92 14.36 -11.21
CA LEU A 88 30.35 15.40 -12.13
C LEU A 88 31.25 14.76 -13.19
N VAL A 89 30.93 14.98 -14.45
CA VAL A 89 31.72 14.50 -15.59
C VAL A 89 32.10 15.65 -16.51
N ASP A 90 33.15 15.45 -17.27
CA ASP A 90 33.57 16.34 -18.36
C ASP A 90 32.77 16.09 -19.67
N ALA A 91 33.19 16.74 -20.75
CA ALA A 91 32.58 16.61 -22.07
C ALA A 91 32.63 15.19 -22.63
N ASP A 92 33.67 14.41 -22.27
CA ASP A 92 33.90 13.05 -22.69
C ASP A 92 33.30 12.01 -21.73
N LEU A 93 32.43 12.47 -20.82
CA LEU A 93 31.79 11.67 -19.77
C LEU A 93 32.78 11.02 -18.80
N GLN A 94 34.00 11.55 -18.67
CA GLN A 94 34.97 11.07 -17.70
C GLN A 94 34.63 11.63 -16.30
N PRO A 95 34.60 10.78 -15.26
CA PRO A 95 34.33 11.20 -13.90
C PRO A 95 35.36 12.19 -13.38
N VAL A 96 34.90 13.34 -12.91
CA VAL A 96 35.74 14.38 -12.30
C VAL A 96 35.68 14.31 -10.78
N VAL A 97 34.48 14.12 -10.21
CA VAL A 97 34.22 13.92 -8.78
C VAL A 97 32.83 13.32 -8.58
N GLY A 98 32.66 12.47 -7.58
CA GLY A 98 31.39 11.84 -7.22
C GLY A 98 31.60 10.47 -6.62
N ASN A 99 30.47 9.79 -6.35
CA ASN A 99 30.44 8.41 -5.84
C ASN A 99 29.98 7.39 -6.88
N LEU A 100 29.78 7.79 -8.14
CA LEU A 100 29.60 6.88 -9.26
C LEU A 100 30.88 6.79 -10.10
N SER A 101 31.20 5.57 -10.54
CA SER A 101 32.38 5.32 -11.38
C SER A 101 32.17 5.67 -12.85
N ARG A 102 30.93 5.80 -13.32
CA ARG A 102 30.59 6.12 -14.71
C ARG A 102 29.19 6.73 -14.82
N TRP A 103 28.95 7.44 -15.91
CA TRP A 103 27.62 7.96 -16.23
C TRP A 103 26.63 6.82 -16.46
N PRO A 104 25.43 6.86 -15.82
CA PRO A 104 24.45 5.80 -15.98
C PRO A 104 23.84 5.78 -17.39
N VAL A 105 23.64 4.58 -17.94
CA VAL A 105 22.98 4.36 -19.21
C VAL A 105 21.49 4.21 -18.96
N ALA A 106 20.77 5.31 -19.00
CA ALA A 106 19.32 5.35 -18.77
C ALA A 106 18.68 6.40 -19.67
N PRO A 107 17.41 6.23 -20.05
CA PRO A 107 16.66 7.25 -20.77
C PRO A 107 16.51 8.50 -19.87
N VAL A 108 16.80 9.65 -20.45
CA VAL A 108 16.69 10.96 -19.77
C VAL A 108 15.43 11.63 -20.28
N SER A 109 14.56 12.12 -19.39
CA SER A 109 13.38 12.90 -19.76
C SER A 109 13.77 14.29 -20.30
N GLU A 110 12.84 15.00 -20.93
CA GLU A 110 13.04 16.38 -21.42
C GLU A 110 13.47 17.33 -20.28
N GLU A 111 13.06 17.05 -19.04
CA GLU A 111 13.40 17.85 -17.86
C GLU A 111 14.72 17.42 -17.20
N GLY A 112 15.40 16.42 -17.75
CA GLY A 112 16.66 15.90 -17.23
C GLY A 112 16.55 14.79 -16.17
N TRP A 113 15.35 14.31 -15.88
CA TRP A 113 15.15 13.20 -14.93
C TRP A 113 15.52 11.86 -15.52
N LEU A 114 16.09 10.98 -14.70
CA LEU A 114 16.42 9.62 -15.08
C LEU A 114 16.31 8.68 -13.88
N ASP A 115 15.82 7.47 -14.16
CA ASP A 115 15.86 6.34 -13.24
C ASP A 115 16.96 5.39 -13.70
N PHE A 116 17.83 4.97 -12.79
CA PHE A 116 18.96 4.09 -13.10
C PHE A 116 19.23 3.12 -11.99
N SER A 117 19.98 2.03 -12.31
CA SER A 117 20.39 1.05 -11.33
C SER A 117 21.75 1.39 -10.74
N LEU A 118 21.83 1.36 -9.41
CA LEU A 118 23.07 1.37 -8.65
C LEU A 118 23.50 -0.06 -8.38
N ARG A 119 24.79 -0.34 -8.55
CA ARG A 119 25.40 -1.61 -8.15
C ARG A 119 26.33 -1.35 -6.99
N GLU A 120 25.97 -1.86 -5.85
CA GLU A 120 26.75 -1.79 -4.63
C GLU A 120 27.27 -3.18 -4.26
N ARG A 121 28.51 -3.25 -3.78
CA ARG A 121 29.08 -4.51 -3.29
C ARG A 121 28.66 -4.68 -1.83
N GLY A 122 27.60 -5.45 -1.60
CA GLY A 122 27.17 -5.85 -0.26
C GLY A 122 27.93 -7.07 0.28
N PRO A 123 27.65 -7.46 1.53
CA PRO A 123 28.27 -8.62 2.20
C PRO A 123 28.00 -9.94 1.47
N ASP A 124 26.82 -10.09 0.85
CA ASP A 124 26.35 -11.31 0.20
C ASP A 124 26.50 -11.28 -1.32
N GLY A 125 27.16 -10.27 -1.88
CA GLY A 125 27.40 -10.13 -3.31
C GLY A 125 27.17 -8.72 -3.84
N THR A 126 26.91 -8.61 -5.15
CA THR A 126 26.56 -7.32 -5.77
C THR A 126 25.05 -7.15 -5.71
N GLU A 127 24.59 -6.18 -4.96
CA GLU A 127 23.18 -5.78 -4.90
C GLU A 127 22.93 -4.72 -5.96
N GLU A 128 21.79 -4.84 -6.65
CA GLU A 128 21.32 -3.89 -7.63
C GLU A 128 20.00 -3.26 -7.12
N HIS A 129 20.01 -1.94 -6.96
CA HIS A 129 18.85 -1.19 -6.50
C HIS A 129 18.64 0.05 -7.34
N ARG A 130 17.41 0.58 -7.30
CA ARG A 130 17.04 1.73 -8.11
C ARG A 130 17.47 3.03 -7.46
N ALA A 131 17.91 3.96 -8.30
CA ALA A 131 18.14 5.35 -7.95
C ALA A 131 17.40 6.26 -8.92
N ARG A 132 16.89 7.35 -8.41
CA ARG A 132 16.30 8.44 -9.17
C ARG A 132 17.22 9.63 -9.13
N GLY A 133 17.45 10.27 -10.27
CA GLY A 133 18.35 11.40 -10.36
C GLY A 133 17.93 12.41 -11.42
N ARG A 134 18.59 13.55 -11.40
CA ARG A 134 18.44 14.61 -12.41
C ARG A 134 19.82 15.01 -12.95
N ALA A 135 19.93 15.01 -14.25
CA ALA A 135 21.11 15.41 -14.98
C ALA A 135 20.94 16.84 -15.52
N PHE A 136 21.97 17.65 -15.44
CA PHE A 136 21.96 18.99 -16.00
C PHE A 136 23.35 19.43 -16.48
N LEU A 137 23.37 20.37 -17.40
CA LEU A 137 24.57 20.93 -17.99
C LEU A 137 25.01 22.15 -17.20
N LEU A 138 26.32 22.20 -16.88
CA LEU A 138 26.98 23.34 -16.32
C LEU A 138 27.75 24.09 -17.40
N VAL A 139 28.09 25.35 -17.12
CA VAL A 139 28.97 26.15 -18.00
C VAL A 139 30.31 25.43 -18.17
N GLY A 140 30.85 25.37 -19.39
CA GLY A 140 32.08 24.65 -19.69
C GLY A 140 31.88 23.18 -20.12
N ASN A 141 30.69 22.84 -20.61
CA ASN A 141 30.32 21.49 -21.10
C ASN A 141 30.49 20.37 -20.07
N LEU A 142 30.42 20.74 -18.79
CA LEU A 142 30.39 19.79 -17.66
C LEU A 142 28.96 19.31 -17.45
N ARG A 143 28.80 18.02 -17.11
CA ARG A 143 27.50 17.46 -16.74
C ARG A 143 27.51 17.05 -15.28
N LEU A 144 26.49 17.45 -14.55
CA LEU A 144 26.29 17.06 -13.16
C LEU A 144 25.04 16.21 -13.06
N LEU A 145 25.19 15.05 -12.44
CA LEU A 145 24.11 14.19 -12.02
C LEU A 145 23.99 14.30 -10.50
N VAL A 146 22.79 14.57 -10.05
CA VAL A 146 22.40 14.49 -8.62
C VAL A 146 21.27 13.53 -8.52
N GLY A 147 21.37 12.57 -7.63
CA GLY A 147 20.37 11.53 -7.46
C GLY A 147 20.26 11.06 -6.02
N ARG A 148 19.30 10.18 -5.81
CA ARG A 148 19.06 9.53 -4.53
C ARG A 148 18.72 8.06 -4.73
N ASP A 149 19.25 7.22 -3.86
CA ASP A 149 18.84 5.83 -3.74
C ASP A 149 17.39 5.77 -3.24
N VAL A 150 16.55 5.00 -3.90
CA VAL A 150 15.13 4.83 -3.54
C VAL A 150 14.86 3.51 -2.84
N ARG A 151 15.89 2.77 -2.45
CA ARG A 151 15.80 1.47 -1.75
C ARG A 151 14.90 1.54 -0.51
N ASP A 152 15.14 2.52 0.36
CA ASP A 152 14.36 2.69 1.60
C ASP A 152 12.90 3.03 1.31
N LEU A 153 12.64 3.75 0.21
CA LEU A 153 11.28 4.03 -0.24
C LEU A 153 10.59 2.77 -0.74
N GLU A 154 11.28 1.95 -1.53
CA GLU A 154 10.74 0.68 -2.05
C GLU A 154 10.47 -0.31 -0.91
N ALA A 155 11.37 -0.39 0.08
CA ALA A 155 11.16 -1.18 1.29
C ALA A 155 9.93 -0.71 2.08
N THR A 156 9.81 0.61 2.32
CA THR A 156 8.65 1.19 2.99
C THR A 156 7.36 0.94 2.22
N ARG A 157 7.39 1.08 0.88
CA ARG A 157 6.25 0.81 0.01
C ARG A 157 5.80 -0.66 0.09
N SER A 158 6.74 -1.60 0.12
CA SER A 158 6.44 -3.03 0.26
C SER A 158 5.82 -3.36 1.62
N LEU A 159 6.29 -2.73 2.70
CA LEU A 159 5.71 -2.87 4.04
C LEU A 159 4.26 -2.33 4.09
N ILE A 160 4.00 -1.17 3.48
CA ILE A 160 2.65 -0.59 3.40
C ILE A 160 1.73 -1.54 2.62
N LEU A 161 2.15 -2.03 1.46
CA LEU A 161 1.37 -2.98 0.66
C LEU A 161 1.10 -4.28 1.42
N GLY A 162 2.10 -4.81 2.12
CA GLY A 162 1.96 -5.97 2.98
C GLY A 162 0.93 -5.74 4.10
N ALA A 163 1.03 -4.61 4.81
CA ALA A 163 0.09 -4.25 5.86
C ALA A 163 -1.35 -4.09 5.35
N LEU A 164 -1.53 -3.42 4.19
CA LEU A 164 -2.83 -3.28 3.53
C LEU A 164 -3.40 -4.64 3.11
N GLY A 165 -2.56 -5.53 2.56
CA GLY A 165 -2.95 -6.89 2.18
C GLY A 165 -3.43 -7.72 3.37
N TRP A 166 -2.69 -7.69 4.48
CA TRP A 166 -3.10 -8.36 5.72
C TRP A 166 -4.37 -7.74 6.32
N GLY A 167 -4.49 -6.42 6.33
CA GLY A 167 -5.69 -5.72 6.79
C GLY A 167 -6.93 -6.12 5.98
N LEU A 168 -6.81 -6.23 4.66
CA LEU A 168 -7.89 -6.70 3.80
C LEU A 168 -8.25 -8.16 4.08
N ALA A 169 -7.26 -9.05 4.20
CA ALA A 169 -7.48 -10.47 4.49
C ALA A 169 -8.21 -10.67 5.82
N ILE A 170 -7.80 -9.95 6.86
CA ILE A 170 -8.46 -9.99 8.19
C ILE A 170 -9.89 -9.45 8.08
N SER A 171 -10.11 -8.32 7.39
CA SER A 171 -11.44 -7.72 7.22
C SER A 171 -12.41 -8.66 6.52
N VAL A 172 -11.96 -9.29 5.43
CA VAL A 172 -12.76 -10.29 4.69
C VAL A 172 -13.01 -11.54 5.55
N GLY A 173 -12.00 -12.02 6.27
CA GLY A 173 -12.13 -13.15 7.20
C GLY A 173 -13.17 -12.91 8.29
N LEU A 174 -13.13 -11.74 8.93
CA LEU A 174 -14.09 -11.34 9.95
C LEU A 174 -15.50 -11.18 9.39
N ALA A 175 -15.63 -10.59 8.20
CA ALA A 175 -16.91 -10.44 7.52
C ALA A 175 -17.53 -11.81 7.18
N LEU A 176 -16.74 -12.76 6.67
CA LEU A 176 -17.17 -14.13 6.39
C LEU A 176 -17.61 -14.85 7.68
N ALA A 177 -16.77 -14.81 8.72
CA ALA A 177 -17.07 -15.44 9.99
C ALA A 177 -18.37 -14.88 10.62
N GLY A 178 -18.49 -13.56 10.69
CA GLY A 178 -19.68 -12.87 11.20
C GLY A 178 -20.93 -13.16 10.37
N GLY A 179 -20.81 -13.13 9.05
CA GLY A 179 -21.90 -13.46 8.14
C GLY A 179 -22.41 -14.90 8.28
N LEU A 180 -21.50 -15.86 8.37
CA LEU A 180 -21.84 -17.28 8.59
C LEU A 180 -22.49 -17.50 9.96
N MET A 181 -21.94 -16.87 11.00
CA MET A 181 -22.47 -16.98 12.35
C MET A 181 -23.89 -16.39 12.45
N MET A 182 -24.12 -15.22 11.87
CA MET A 182 -25.42 -14.58 11.84
C MET A 182 -26.45 -15.39 11.04
N THR A 183 -26.05 -15.86 9.84
CA THR A 183 -26.92 -16.67 8.99
C THR A 183 -27.30 -17.97 9.66
N SER A 184 -26.34 -18.67 10.28
CA SER A 184 -26.61 -19.94 10.98
C SER A 184 -27.53 -19.76 12.18
N SER A 185 -27.42 -18.65 12.92
CA SER A 185 -28.32 -18.33 14.03
C SER A 185 -29.74 -18.06 13.56
N MET A 186 -29.92 -17.24 12.50
CA MET A 186 -31.24 -16.95 11.94
C MET A 186 -31.94 -18.19 11.36
N VAL A 187 -31.20 -19.01 10.60
CA VAL A 187 -31.77 -20.23 10.00
C VAL A 187 -32.25 -21.18 11.09
N ARG A 188 -31.47 -21.40 12.13
CA ARG A 188 -31.88 -22.25 13.27
C ARG A 188 -33.14 -21.76 13.97
N ARG A 189 -33.27 -20.42 14.16
CA ARG A 189 -34.48 -19.85 14.78
C ARG A 189 -35.73 -20.02 13.89
N ILE A 190 -35.62 -19.82 12.59
CA ILE A 190 -36.70 -19.98 11.64
C ILE A 190 -37.12 -21.48 11.55
N GLU A 191 -36.15 -22.41 11.55
CA GLU A 191 -36.43 -23.84 11.54
C GLU A 191 -37.18 -24.26 12.81
N ALA A 192 -36.76 -23.79 14.00
CA ALA A 192 -37.43 -24.09 15.26
C ALA A 192 -38.91 -23.60 15.27
N ILE A 193 -39.14 -22.37 14.76
CA ILE A 193 -40.50 -21.82 14.64
C ILE A 193 -41.35 -22.65 13.67
N ASN A 194 -40.81 -23.01 12.51
CA ASN A 194 -41.53 -23.81 11.51
C ASN A 194 -41.87 -25.22 12.02
N GLU A 195 -40.92 -25.86 12.70
CA GLU A 195 -41.10 -27.23 13.25
C GLU A 195 -42.20 -27.23 14.32
N THR A 196 -42.16 -26.31 15.29
CA THR A 196 -43.19 -26.21 16.33
C THR A 196 -44.53 -25.80 15.75
N SER A 197 -44.58 -24.87 14.77
CA SER A 197 -45.83 -24.51 14.12
C SER A 197 -46.47 -25.68 13.38
N ARG A 198 -45.65 -26.56 12.78
CA ARG A 198 -46.12 -27.77 12.13
C ARG A 198 -46.72 -28.79 13.12
N GLU A 199 -46.05 -29.01 14.25
CA GLU A 199 -46.51 -29.89 15.33
C GLU A 199 -47.88 -29.39 15.87
N ILE A 200 -48.08 -28.07 16.03
CA ILE A 200 -49.35 -27.48 16.46
C ILE A 200 -50.43 -27.75 15.42
N VAL A 201 -50.16 -27.58 14.13
CA VAL A 201 -51.13 -27.84 13.04
C VAL A 201 -51.47 -29.35 12.95
N GLU A 202 -50.56 -30.24 13.25
CA GLU A 202 -50.75 -31.72 13.29
C GLU A 202 -51.57 -32.18 14.52
N GLY A 203 -51.90 -31.25 15.45
CA GLY A 203 -52.89 -31.50 16.53
C GLY A 203 -52.30 -31.43 17.93
N ASP A 204 -51.00 -31.20 18.12
CA ASP A 204 -50.38 -31.03 19.45
C ASP A 204 -50.46 -29.56 19.91
N LEU A 205 -51.62 -29.16 20.44
CA LEU A 205 -51.88 -27.81 20.95
C LEU A 205 -51.14 -27.48 22.26
N THR A 206 -50.40 -28.44 22.85
CA THR A 206 -49.67 -28.24 24.11
C THR A 206 -48.26 -27.70 23.86
N ARG A 207 -47.76 -27.81 22.67
CA ARG A 207 -46.44 -27.32 22.29
C ARG A 207 -46.38 -25.79 22.31
N ARG A 208 -45.22 -25.28 22.74
CA ARG A 208 -44.90 -23.83 22.70
C ARG A 208 -43.61 -23.59 21.98
N ILE A 209 -43.52 -22.54 21.23
CA ILE A 209 -42.32 -22.12 20.54
C ILE A 209 -41.33 -21.60 21.60
N PRO A 210 -40.09 -22.11 21.69
CA PRO A 210 -39.14 -21.66 22.67
C PRO A 210 -38.72 -20.20 22.38
N ALA A 211 -38.97 -19.30 23.34
CA ALA A 211 -38.45 -17.95 23.31
C ALA A 211 -36.96 -17.95 23.67
N THR A 212 -36.13 -17.20 22.96
CA THR A 212 -34.68 -17.14 23.25
C THR A 212 -34.32 -16.13 24.34
N GLY A 213 -35.26 -15.29 24.77
CA GLY A 213 -35.03 -14.28 25.80
C GLY A 213 -34.18 -13.09 25.34
N ALA A 214 -33.94 -12.97 24.04
CA ALA A 214 -33.16 -11.87 23.46
C ALA A 214 -33.95 -10.55 23.39
N GLY A 215 -35.27 -10.57 23.55
CA GLY A 215 -36.15 -9.41 23.49
C GLY A 215 -36.25 -8.79 22.10
N ASP A 216 -35.88 -9.52 21.07
CA ASP A 216 -35.94 -9.08 19.67
C ASP A 216 -37.32 -9.29 19.03
N ASP A 217 -37.47 -8.89 17.75
CA ASP A 217 -38.74 -9.03 17.05
C ASP A 217 -39.15 -10.50 16.85
N PHE A 218 -38.23 -11.44 16.91
CA PHE A 218 -38.53 -12.87 16.90
C PHE A 218 -39.16 -13.32 18.22
N ASP A 219 -38.70 -12.84 19.36
CA ASP A 219 -39.27 -13.15 20.66
C ASP A 219 -40.71 -12.55 20.78
N LYS A 220 -40.97 -11.38 20.18
CA LYS A 220 -42.30 -10.81 20.08
C LYS A 220 -43.23 -11.68 19.22
N LEU A 221 -42.71 -12.15 18.06
CA LEU A 221 -43.45 -13.06 17.18
C LEU A 221 -43.82 -14.36 17.91
N VAL A 222 -42.83 -14.93 18.62
CA VAL A 222 -43.04 -16.13 19.44
C VAL A 222 -44.08 -15.90 20.54
N GLY A 223 -44.03 -14.74 21.21
CA GLY A 223 -45.04 -14.37 22.20
C GLY A 223 -46.44 -14.30 21.61
N ASN A 224 -46.63 -13.72 20.43
CA ASN A 224 -47.90 -13.65 19.75
C ASN A 224 -48.43 -15.00 19.23
N LEU A 225 -47.54 -15.96 18.92
CA LEU A 225 -47.92 -17.29 18.46
C LEU A 225 -48.21 -18.26 19.63
N ASN A 226 -47.66 -17.99 20.82
CA ASN A 226 -47.85 -18.79 22.03
C ASN A 226 -49.09 -18.36 22.87
N GLY A 227 -49.64 -17.19 22.61
CA GLY A 227 -50.82 -16.64 23.30
C GLY A 227 -52.10 -17.05 22.62
#